data_e2d29bdf6310bd2f7daf6cfb0af189b5
#
_entry.id   e2d29bdf6310bd2f7daf6cfb0af189b5
#
_cell.length_a   1.000
_cell.length_b   1.000
_cell.length_c   1.000
_cell.angle_alpha   90.00
_cell.angle_beta   90.00
_cell.angle_gamma   90.00
#
_symmetry.space_group_name_H-M   'P 1'
#
loop_
_entity.id
_entity.type
_entity.pdbx_description
1 polymer ?
#
loop_
_entity_poly.entity_id
_entity_poly.type
_entity_poly.pdbx_seq_one_letter_code
_entity_poly.pdbx_strand_id
1 'polypeptide(L)'
;MTEPTMDAVAGARPARGRRMPPLARLTLTRLREFIREPGTLFWTFVFPILLTVALGSAFNHGVTPRTRVAVVDGPGAERVAAALAAHPGLTPERVPASEANAGLRTGRFALQVTPPEQTGGALAYRFDPTRPESPATRTFVDDVLQRDAGRADARPVKDDAVSAPGTRYVDWLVPGLVGMNVMAGSMWGITFVIVLARQRRLLKRFAATPMRRPEYLLSFALARVVFVLCVDLPLVLGFARVTFGMPIHGSLAAVAAVALAGTFAFSGLAFLCASRARTSETAVGLINMVMVPMMGLAGIFFASSHFPDAVQPLIRALPLSAMNACMRAVINEGAPLSALLPDLAILGTWGSACFALAVRLFRWT
;
A
#
# COMPACT_ATOMS: atom_id res chain seq x y z
N MET A 1 36.72 52.73 -61.16
CA MET A 1 36.32 52.62 -59.75
C MET A 1 34.88 52.31 -59.79
N THR A 2 34.54 51.01 -59.68
CA THR A 2 33.19 50.45 -59.71
C THR A 2 32.88 49.93 -58.31
N GLU A 3 31.88 50.57 -57.67
CA GLU A 3 31.35 50.10 -56.40
C GLU A 3 30.71 48.72 -56.52
N PRO A 4 30.94 47.76 -55.55
CA PRO A 4 30.22 46.57 -55.57
C PRO A 4 28.86 46.73 -54.88
N THR A 5 27.82 46.38 -55.61
CA THR A 5 26.41 46.28 -55.20
C THR A 5 26.23 45.37 -53.99
N MET A 6 25.66 45.98 -52.97
CA MET A 6 25.24 45.34 -51.69
C MET A 6 23.82 44.79 -51.83
N ASP A 7 23.69 43.66 -52.54
CA ASP A 7 22.41 42.94 -52.65
C ASP A 7 22.63 41.42 -52.76
N ALA A 8 22.88 40.77 -51.67
CA ALA A 8 22.68 39.28 -51.54
C ALA A 8 22.84 38.76 -50.12
N VAL A 9 22.14 39.32 -49.12
CA VAL A 9 21.91 38.63 -47.83
C VAL A 9 20.43 38.64 -47.53
N ALA A 10 19.66 38.01 -48.43
CA ALA A 10 18.24 37.75 -48.21
C ALA A 10 18.05 36.31 -47.73
N GLY A 11 17.86 36.16 -46.43
CA GLY A 11 16.86 35.25 -45.90
C GLY A 11 17.08 33.76 -45.95
N ALA A 12 18.09 33.23 -45.28
CA ALA A 12 17.94 31.87 -44.72
C ALA A 12 16.96 31.93 -43.54
N ARG A 13 15.66 31.75 -43.79
CA ARG A 13 14.67 31.47 -42.73
C ARG A 13 15.10 30.19 -42.03
N PRO A 14 15.40 30.22 -40.71
CA PRO A 14 15.72 28.98 -39.99
C PRO A 14 14.54 28.02 -40.14
N ALA A 15 14.82 26.82 -40.60
CA ALA A 15 13.86 25.75 -40.71
C ALA A 15 13.07 25.69 -39.39
N ARG A 16 11.75 25.87 -39.46
CA ARG A 16 10.82 25.68 -38.35
C ARG A 16 10.85 24.23 -37.96
N GLY A 17 11.90 23.81 -37.23
CA GLY A 17 11.89 22.54 -36.53
C GLY A 17 10.59 22.46 -35.75
N ARG A 18 9.87 21.36 -35.86
CA ARG A 18 8.61 21.05 -35.18
C ARG A 18 8.77 21.39 -33.68
N ARG A 19 8.41 22.60 -33.30
CA ARG A 19 8.47 23.04 -31.91
C ARG A 19 7.42 22.20 -31.14
N MET A 20 7.89 21.35 -30.25
CA MET A 20 7.00 20.62 -29.35
C MET A 20 5.98 21.56 -28.72
N PRO A 21 4.70 21.18 -28.63
CA PRO A 21 3.66 21.98 -27.98
C PRO A 21 4.07 22.33 -26.53
N PRO A 22 3.70 23.53 -26.05
CA PRO A 22 4.11 24.01 -24.71
C PRO A 22 3.80 22.99 -23.60
N LEU A 23 2.64 22.35 -23.65
CA LEU A 23 2.20 21.31 -22.71
C LEU A 23 3.18 20.12 -22.69
N ALA A 24 3.59 19.61 -23.85
CA ALA A 24 4.52 18.47 -23.91
C ALA A 24 5.91 18.82 -23.34
N ARG A 25 6.39 20.06 -23.57
CA ARG A 25 7.65 20.53 -22.97
C ARG A 25 7.57 20.62 -21.45
N LEU A 26 6.47 21.17 -20.92
CA LEU A 26 6.24 21.26 -19.49
C LEU A 26 6.16 19.88 -18.85
N THR A 27 5.41 18.96 -19.44
CA THR A 27 5.30 17.58 -18.99
C THR A 27 6.67 16.88 -18.96
N LEU A 28 7.47 17.04 -20.03
CA LEU A 28 8.81 16.45 -20.09
C LEU A 28 9.75 17.05 -19.04
N THR A 29 9.65 18.35 -18.78
CA THR A 29 10.43 19.01 -17.72
C THR A 29 10.08 18.43 -16.37
N ARG A 30 8.78 18.23 -16.06
CA ARG A 30 8.32 17.61 -14.81
C ARG A 30 8.82 16.18 -14.64
N LEU A 31 8.80 15.38 -15.70
CA LEU A 31 9.36 14.02 -15.67
C LEU A 31 10.87 14.04 -15.37
N ARG A 32 11.61 14.96 -15.99
CA ARG A 32 13.04 15.10 -15.73
C ARG A 32 13.36 15.58 -14.30
N GLU A 33 12.59 16.53 -13.78
CA GLU A 33 12.69 16.99 -12.39
C GLU A 33 12.50 15.80 -11.43
N PHE A 34 11.46 15.00 -11.64
CA PHE A 34 11.17 13.84 -10.81
C PHE A 34 12.31 12.80 -10.81
N ILE A 35 12.85 12.44 -11.99
CA ILE A 35 13.93 11.46 -12.11
C ILE A 35 15.24 11.95 -11.46
N ARG A 36 15.44 13.27 -11.39
CA ARG A 36 16.65 13.87 -10.83
C ARG A 36 16.61 14.05 -9.31
N GLU A 37 15.49 13.76 -8.67
CA GLU A 37 15.32 13.91 -7.23
C GLU A 37 15.44 12.55 -6.51
N PRO A 38 16.64 12.20 -5.96
CA PRO A 38 16.89 10.87 -5.42
C PRO A 38 15.99 10.54 -4.22
N GLY A 39 15.59 11.54 -3.42
CA GLY A 39 14.66 11.34 -2.31
C GLY A 39 13.29 10.89 -2.80
N THR A 40 12.77 11.51 -3.85
CA THR A 40 11.49 11.13 -4.44
C THR A 40 11.54 9.72 -5.04
N LEU A 41 12.64 9.36 -5.71
CA LEU A 41 12.85 8.01 -6.25
C LEU A 41 12.89 6.96 -5.13
N PHE A 42 13.58 7.25 -4.03
CA PHE A 42 13.62 6.35 -2.88
C PHE A 42 12.23 6.07 -2.33
N TRP A 43 11.46 7.11 -2.01
CA TRP A 43 10.13 6.95 -1.39
C TRP A 43 9.10 6.35 -2.35
N THR A 44 9.23 6.60 -3.66
CA THR A 44 8.28 6.08 -4.66
C THR A 44 8.58 4.65 -5.07
N PHE A 45 9.86 4.24 -5.10
CA PHE A 45 10.26 2.93 -5.63
C PHE A 45 10.89 2.03 -4.59
N VAL A 46 11.96 2.51 -3.95
CA VAL A 46 12.76 1.66 -3.06
C VAL A 46 11.94 1.30 -1.82
N PHE A 47 11.26 2.25 -1.23
CA PHE A 47 10.47 2.02 -0.02
C PHE A 47 9.33 1.01 -0.21
N PRO A 48 8.44 1.09 -1.22
CA PRO A 48 7.40 0.08 -1.44
C PRO A 48 7.97 -1.32 -1.75
N ILE A 49 9.07 -1.39 -2.48
CA ILE A 49 9.76 -2.65 -2.74
C ILE A 49 10.30 -3.25 -1.44
N LEU A 50 11.01 -2.47 -0.64
CA LEU A 50 11.51 -2.91 0.66
C LEU A 50 10.36 -3.36 1.58
N LEU A 51 9.27 -2.59 1.60
CA LEU A 51 8.09 -2.93 2.38
C LEU A 51 7.43 -4.23 1.89
N THR A 52 7.33 -4.42 0.57
CA THR A 52 6.81 -5.65 -0.03
C THR A 52 7.69 -6.85 0.32
N VAL A 53 9.02 -6.69 0.25
CA VAL A 53 9.96 -7.76 0.64
C VAL A 53 9.86 -8.04 2.13
N ALA A 54 9.90 -7.02 2.97
CA ALA A 54 9.86 -7.18 4.42
C ALA A 54 8.56 -7.84 4.91
N LEU A 55 7.40 -7.28 4.51
CA LEU A 55 6.11 -7.83 4.89
C LEU A 55 5.80 -9.12 4.13
N GLY A 56 6.12 -9.19 2.83
CA GLY A 56 5.93 -10.38 2.04
C GLY A 56 6.73 -11.56 2.57
N SER A 57 8.00 -11.36 2.96
CA SER A 57 8.81 -12.41 3.58
C SER A 57 8.30 -12.76 4.98
N ALA A 58 7.86 -11.80 5.78
CA ALA A 58 7.35 -12.04 7.12
C ALA A 58 6.05 -12.86 7.13
N PHE A 59 5.16 -12.63 6.13
CA PHE A 59 3.85 -13.27 6.08
C PHE A 59 3.69 -14.31 4.97
N ASN A 60 4.66 -14.46 4.08
CA ASN A 60 4.60 -15.43 2.97
C ASN A 60 5.28 -16.77 3.28
N HIS A 61 5.85 -16.92 4.45
CA HIS A 61 6.40 -18.20 4.84
C HIS A 61 5.23 -19.12 5.16
N GLY A 62 5.00 -20.11 4.31
CA GLY A 62 4.14 -21.27 4.60
C GLY A 62 4.67 -22.14 5.76
N VAL A 63 5.66 -21.65 6.47
CA VAL A 63 6.08 -22.16 7.77
C VAL A 63 5.12 -21.54 8.78
N THR A 64 4.19 -22.33 9.29
CA THR A 64 3.49 -21.99 10.53
C THR A 64 4.52 -21.38 11.48
N PRO A 65 4.35 -20.11 11.92
CA PRO A 65 5.30 -19.51 12.85
C PRO A 65 5.40 -20.45 14.03
N ARG A 66 6.60 -20.97 14.28
CA ARG A 66 6.82 -21.91 15.39
C ARG A 66 6.44 -21.18 16.67
N THR A 67 5.25 -21.49 17.17
CA THR A 67 4.71 -20.83 18.35
C THR A 67 5.44 -21.35 19.58
N ARG A 68 6.07 -20.45 20.31
CA ARG A 68 6.77 -20.81 21.56
C ARG A 68 5.76 -21.02 22.67
N VAL A 69 5.80 -22.21 23.27
CA VAL A 69 4.94 -22.62 24.35
C VAL A 69 5.80 -22.92 25.59
N ALA A 70 5.53 -22.24 26.69
CA ALA A 70 6.19 -22.55 27.96
C ALA A 70 5.56 -23.79 28.60
N VAL A 71 6.36 -24.80 28.88
CA VAL A 71 5.96 -25.93 29.69
C VAL A 71 6.58 -25.76 31.07
N VAL A 72 5.75 -25.61 32.09
CA VAL A 72 6.22 -25.39 33.48
C VAL A 72 6.87 -26.66 33.98
N ASP A 73 8.07 -26.51 34.56
CA ASP A 73 8.77 -27.65 35.17
C ASP A 73 7.94 -28.30 36.28
N GLY A 74 7.86 -29.61 36.25
CA GLY A 74 7.09 -30.42 37.19
C GLY A 74 6.94 -31.85 36.71
N PRO A 75 6.25 -32.68 37.49
CA PRO A 75 5.94 -34.05 37.10
C PRO A 75 5.23 -34.06 35.75
N GLY A 76 5.70 -34.88 34.79
CA GLY A 76 5.11 -34.99 33.44
C GLY A 76 5.49 -33.87 32.45
N ALA A 77 6.28 -32.87 32.84
CA ALA A 77 6.68 -31.77 31.94
C ALA A 77 7.45 -32.27 30.71
N GLU A 78 8.29 -33.29 30.87
CA GLU A 78 9.06 -33.89 29.79
C GLU A 78 8.17 -34.56 28.75
N ARG A 79 7.16 -35.29 29.19
CA ARG A 79 6.18 -35.94 28.31
C ARG A 79 5.35 -34.92 27.54
N VAL A 80 4.87 -33.87 28.20
CA VAL A 80 4.12 -32.77 27.56
C VAL A 80 5.00 -32.03 26.56
N ALA A 81 6.25 -31.73 26.90
CA ALA A 81 7.18 -31.09 25.99
C ALA A 81 7.50 -31.99 24.78
N ALA A 82 7.70 -33.28 24.97
CA ALA A 82 7.93 -34.23 23.88
C ALA A 82 6.72 -34.36 22.94
N ALA A 83 5.51 -34.43 23.46
CA ALA A 83 4.28 -34.46 22.67
C ALA A 83 4.11 -33.21 21.82
N LEU A 84 4.38 -32.04 22.40
CA LEU A 84 4.33 -30.78 21.68
C LEU A 84 5.46 -30.63 20.64
N ALA A 85 6.66 -31.12 20.94
CA ALA A 85 7.82 -31.06 20.02
C ALA A 85 7.64 -31.95 18.78
N ALA A 86 6.79 -32.97 18.86
CA ALA A 86 6.43 -33.80 17.71
C ALA A 86 5.66 -33.02 16.63
N HIS A 87 5.09 -31.85 16.97
CA HIS A 87 4.36 -31.00 16.04
C HIS A 87 5.24 -29.89 15.46
N PRO A 88 5.38 -29.78 14.13
CA PRO A 88 6.30 -28.83 13.48
C PRO A 88 5.97 -27.37 13.73
N GLY A 89 4.74 -27.04 14.11
CA GLY A 89 4.26 -25.68 14.40
C GLY A 89 4.51 -25.22 15.85
N LEU A 90 5.01 -26.08 16.74
CA LEU A 90 5.22 -25.75 18.15
C LEU A 90 6.69 -25.86 18.54
N THR A 91 7.13 -24.94 19.40
CA THR A 91 8.45 -25.00 20.06
C THR A 91 8.23 -24.94 21.56
N PRO A 92 8.11 -26.10 22.23
CA PRO A 92 7.99 -26.15 23.69
C PRO A 92 9.35 -25.80 24.32
N GLU A 93 9.32 -24.94 25.33
CA GLU A 93 10.47 -24.62 26.19
C GLU A 93 10.10 -24.99 27.64
N ARG A 94 10.89 -25.84 28.27
CA ARG A 94 10.71 -26.16 29.68
C ARG A 94 11.36 -25.07 30.50
N VAL A 95 10.58 -24.44 31.38
CA VAL A 95 11.02 -23.32 32.21
C VAL A 95 10.35 -23.31 33.56
N PRO A 96 10.98 -22.75 34.59
CA PRO A 96 10.34 -22.53 35.87
C PRO A 96 9.10 -21.64 35.75
N ALA A 97 8.13 -21.83 36.69
CA ALA A 97 6.87 -21.06 36.65
C ALA A 97 7.08 -19.52 36.68
N SER A 98 8.11 -19.04 37.37
CA SER A 98 8.46 -17.62 37.39
C SER A 98 8.86 -17.10 36.01
N GLU A 99 9.69 -17.84 35.27
CA GLU A 99 10.14 -17.49 33.93
C GLU A 99 9.01 -17.61 32.90
N ALA A 100 8.16 -18.67 33.01
CA ALA A 100 6.98 -18.82 32.17
C ALA A 100 6.03 -17.61 32.30
N ASN A 101 5.78 -17.15 33.54
CA ASN A 101 4.95 -15.98 33.81
C ASN A 101 5.57 -14.66 33.27
N ALA A 102 6.88 -14.51 33.40
CA ALA A 102 7.59 -13.35 32.83
C ALA A 102 7.55 -13.38 31.30
N GLY A 103 7.75 -14.55 30.70
CA GLY A 103 7.70 -14.74 29.25
C GLY A 103 6.31 -14.50 28.65
N LEU A 104 5.22 -14.85 29.34
CA LEU A 104 3.87 -14.48 28.93
C LEU A 104 3.68 -12.96 28.89
N ARG A 105 4.12 -12.26 29.93
CA ARG A 105 3.99 -10.78 29.99
C ARG A 105 4.77 -10.08 28.89
N THR A 106 5.97 -10.56 28.59
CA THR A 106 6.84 -9.98 27.56
C THR A 106 6.50 -10.45 26.13
N GLY A 107 5.61 -11.44 25.97
CA GLY A 107 5.26 -12.02 24.67
C GLY A 107 6.29 -12.99 24.11
N ARG A 108 7.24 -13.45 24.92
CA ARG A 108 8.17 -14.54 24.55
C ARG A 108 7.42 -15.85 24.32
N PHE A 109 6.38 -16.12 25.11
CA PHE A 109 5.49 -17.28 25.01
C PHE A 109 4.07 -16.83 24.71
N ALA A 110 3.41 -17.54 23.79
CA ALA A 110 1.99 -17.35 23.48
C ALA A 110 1.06 -18.06 24.48
N LEU A 111 1.57 -19.14 25.08
CA LEU A 111 0.84 -20.01 26.00
C LEU A 111 1.79 -20.59 27.03
N GLN A 112 1.29 -20.76 28.25
CA GLN A 112 1.92 -21.53 29.32
C GLN A 112 1.05 -22.77 29.59
N VAL A 113 1.68 -23.93 29.63
CA VAL A 113 1.07 -25.21 29.98
C VAL A 113 1.68 -25.67 31.30
N THR A 114 0.83 -25.93 32.29
CA THR A 114 1.25 -26.55 33.55
C THR A 114 0.77 -28.01 33.54
N PRO A 115 1.71 -28.97 33.54
CA PRO A 115 1.37 -30.38 33.60
C PRO A 115 0.65 -30.72 34.92
N PRO A 116 -0.22 -31.73 34.95
CA PRO A 116 -0.86 -32.19 36.18
C PRO A 116 0.15 -32.88 37.10
N GLU A 117 -0.01 -32.73 38.40
CA GLU A 117 0.83 -33.39 39.39
C GLU A 117 0.66 -34.91 39.41
N GLN A 118 -0.52 -35.40 39.02
CA GLN A 118 -0.85 -36.83 38.95
C GLN A 118 -1.23 -37.22 37.52
N THR A 119 -0.93 -38.46 37.13
CA THR A 119 -1.31 -39.01 35.84
C THR A 119 -2.84 -39.01 35.70
N GLY A 120 -3.36 -38.34 34.64
CA GLY A 120 -4.81 -38.19 34.43
C GLY A 120 -5.43 -36.96 35.08
N GLY A 121 -4.65 -36.12 35.75
CA GLY A 121 -5.11 -34.83 36.26
C GLY A 121 -5.34 -33.76 35.16
N ALA A 122 -5.92 -32.64 35.54
CA ALA A 122 -6.23 -31.56 34.61
C ALA A 122 -4.98 -30.80 34.18
N LEU A 123 -4.84 -30.56 32.88
CA LEU A 123 -3.88 -29.62 32.31
C LEU A 123 -4.34 -28.19 32.59
N ALA A 124 -3.46 -27.33 33.10
CA ALA A 124 -3.78 -25.91 33.28
C ALA A 124 -3.12 -25.06 32.19
N TYR A 125 -3.93 -24.25 31.49
CA TYR A 125 -3.49 -23.33 30.46
C TYR A 125 -3.56 -21.88 30.97
N ARG A 126 -2.47 -21.15 30.79
CA ARG A 126 -2.42 -19.73 31.09
C ARG A 126 -1.99 -18.96 29.84
N PHE A 127 -2.80 -17.99 29.44
CA PHE A 127 -2.56 -17.19 28.24
C PHE A 127 -3.20 -15.81 28.36
N ASP A 128 -2.80 -14.90 27.51
CA ASP A 128 -3.38 -13.56 27.41
C ASP A 128 -4.48 -13.55 26.34
N PRO A 129 -5.77 -13.43 26.69
CA PRO A 129 -6.85 -13.44 25.72
C PRO A 129 -6.89 -12.22 24.79
N THR A 130 -6.13 -11.15 25.13
CA THR A 130 -6.07 -9.94 24.28
C THR A 130 -5.14 -10.09 23.08
N ARG A 131 -4.28 -11.11 23.09
CA ARG A 131 -3.38 -11.44 21.99
C ARG A 131 -4.06 -12.39 21.00
N PRO A 132 -4.17 -12.01 19.70
CA PRO A 132 -4.89 -12.82 18.71
C PRO A 132 -4.40 -14.26 18.58
N GLU A 133 -3.08 -14.48 18.72
CA GLU A 133 -2.46 -15.81 18.59
C GLU A 133 -2.69 -16.73 19.79
N SER A 134 -2.91 -16.19 20.99
CA SER A 134 -2.94 -16.98 22.22
C SER A 134 -4.15 -17.92 22.35
N PRO A 135 -5.39 -17.49 22.06
CA PRO A 135 -6.55 -18.39 22.06
C PRO A 135 -6.45 -19.52 21.03
N ALA A 136 -5.96 -19.19 19.82
CA ALA A 136 -5.76 -20.20 18.77
C ALA A 136 -4.69 -21.22 19.18
N THR A 137 -3.56 -20.74 19.74
CA THR A 137 -2.49 -21.60 20.27
C THR A 137 -3.00 -22.51 21.38
N ARG A 138 -3.81 -21.98 22.29
CA ARG A 138 -4.41 -22.77 23.38
C ARG A 138 -5.26 -23.92 22.82
N THR A 139 -6.13 -23.64 21.86
CA THR A 139 -6.99 -24.67 21.24
C THR A 139 -6.15 -25.71 20.49
N PHE A 140 -5.15 -25.28 19.77
CA PHE A 140 -4.25 -26.18 19.05
C PHE A 140 -3.41 -27.07 19.98
N VAL A 141 -2.81 -26.48 21.01
CA VAL A 141 -2.03 -27.23 22.02
C VAL A 141 -2.91 -28.23 22.79
N ASP A 142 -4.14 -27.83 23.16
CA ASP A 142 -5.09 -28.72 23.79
C ASP A 142 -5.44 -29.91 22.90
N ASP A 143 -5.69 -29.67 21.59
CA ASP A 143 -5.97 -30.74 20.63
C ASP A 143 -4.82 -31.76 20.53
N VAL A 144 -3.58 -31.25 20.42
CA VAL A 144 -2.37 -32.09 20.37
C VAL A 144 -2.23 -32.96 21.61
N LEU A 145 -2.35 -32.34 22.78
CA LEU A 145 -2.19 -33.07 24.06
C LEU A 145 -3.31 -34.04 24.34
N GLN A 146 -4.55 -33.71 23.95
CA GLN A 146 -5.68 -34.62 24.07
C GLN A 146 -5.55 -35.83 23.13
N ARG A 147 -5.04 -35.66 21.92
CA ARG A 147 -4.73 -36.76 20.99
C ARG A 147 -3.61 -37.65 21.52
N ASP A 148 -2.54 -37.05 22.08
CA ASP A 148 -1.47 -37.80 22.74
C ASP A 148 -2.00 -38.63 23.93
N ALA A 149 -3.01 -38.11 24.61
CA ALA A 149 -3.71 -38.81 25.70
C ALA A 149 -4.69 -39.90 25.22
N GLY A 150 -4.82 -40.12 23.90
CA GLY A 150 -5.65 -41.17 23.31
C GLY A 150 -7.03 -40.74 22.84
N ARG A 151 -7.31 -39.41 22.73
CA ARG A 151 -8.55 -38.94 22.12
C ARG A 151 -8.59 -39.30 20.63
N ALA A 152 -9.56 -40.11 20.22
CA ALA A 152 -9.83 -40.39 18.82
C ALA A 152 -10.89 -39.42 18.26
N ASP A 153 -10.69 -38.96 17.02
CA ASP A 153 -11.68 -38.16 16.35
C ASP A 153 -12.90 -38.99 15.97
N ALA A 154 -14.09 -38.48 16.29
CA ALA A 154 -15.36 -39.19 16.01
C ALA A 154 -15.64 -39.28 14.48
N ARG A 155 -15.00 -38.45 13.67
CA ARG A 155 -15.13 -38.46 12.22
C ARG A 155 -13.75 -38.25 11.56
N PRO A 156 -13.44 -38.96 10.46
CA PRO A 156 -12.23 -38.70 9.69
C PRO A 156 -12.30 -37.31 9.08
N VAL A 157 -11.25 -36.53 9.27
CA VAL A 157 -11.10 -35.18 8.68
C VAL A 157 -10.13 -35.27 7.51
N LYS A 158 -10.51 -34.69 6.38
CA LYS A 158 -9.64 -34.51 5.23
C LYS A 158 -9.42 -33.00 5.05
N ASP A 159 -8.20 -32.57 5.26
CA ASP A 159 -7.80 -31.18 5.00
C ASP A 159 -7.59 -31.00 3.49
N ASP A 160 -8.34 -30.08 2.91
CA ASP A 160 -8.15 -29.61 1.54
C ASP A 160 -7.58 -28.18 1.64
N ALA A 161 -6.26 -28.09 1.62
CA ALA A 161 -5.57 -26.82 1.71
C ALA A 161 -5.65 -26.09 0.37
N VAL A 162 -6.54 -25.11 0.27
CA VAL A 162 -6.69 -24.28 -0.92
C VAL A 162 -5.58 -23.22 -0.96
N SER A 163 -4.59 -23.44 -1.84
CA SER A 163 -3.57 -22.45 -2.18
C SER A 163 -3.95 -21.73 -3.49
N ALA A 164 -5.10 -21.07 -3.51
CA ALA A 164 -5.52 -20.32 -4.67
C ALA A 164 -4.73 -18.99 -4.79
N PRO A 165 -4.43 -18.53 -6.02
CA PRO A 165 -3.93 -17.18 -6.25
C PRO A 165 -4.91 -16.14 -5.67
N GLY A 166 -4.39 -15.14 -4.94
CA GLY A 166 -5.21 -14.14 -4.24
C GLY A 166 -5.38 -14.39 -2.73
N THR A 167 -5.03 -15.58 -2.23
CA THR A 167 -5.11 -15.90 -0.78
C THR A 167 -3.86 -15.54 0.01
N ARG A 168 -2.72 -15.35 -0.68
CA ARG A 168 -1.46 -14.98 -0.01
C ARG A 168 -1.47 -13.53 0.42
N TYR A 169 -0.80 -13.24 1.53
CA TYR A 169 -0.67 -11.85 2.01
C TYR A 169 -0.10 -10.88 0.97
N VAL A 170 0.85 -11.33 0.15
CA VAL A 170 1.43 -10.54 -0.95
C VAL A 170 0.37 -10.15 -1.99
N ASP A 171 -0.53 -11.08 -2.33
CA ASP A 171 -1.60 -10.83 -3.31
C ASP A 171 -2.61 -9.79 -2.77
N TRP A 172 -2.72 -9.65 -1.45
CA TRP A 172 -3.48 -8.59 -0.80
C TRP A 172 -2.70 -7.27 -0.73
N LEU A 173 -1.42 -7.33 -0.36
CA LEU A 173 -0.57 -6.17 -0.07
C LEU A 173 -0.23 -5.37 -1.33
N VAL A 174 0.22 -6.05 -2.41
CA VAL A 174 0.74 -5.39 -3.62
C VAL A 174 -0.27 -4.44 -4.28
N PRO A 175 -1.54 -4.83 -4.53
CA PRO A 175 -2.54 -3.90 -5.05
C PRO A 175 -2.78 -2.69 -4.14
N GLY A 176 -2.75 -2.89 -2.82
CA GLY A 176 -2.83 -1.82 -1.83
C GLY A 176 -1.65 -0.84 -1.89
N LEU A 177 -0.44 -1.36 -2.10
CA LEU A 177 0.76 -0.53 -2.27
C LEU A 177 0.74 0.27 -3.57
N VAL A 178 0.19 -0.29 -4.66
CA VAL A 178 -0.05 0.48 -5.90
C VAL A 178 -0.95 1.66 -5.61
N GLY A 179 -2.08 1.45 -4.92
CA GLY A 179 -2.99 2.53 -4.53
C GLY A 179 -2.32 3.59 -3.67
N MET A 180 -1.56 3.16 -2.67
CA MET A 180 -0.77 4.04 -1.81
C MET A 180 0.24 4.88 -2.61
N ASN A 181 0.96 4.26 -3.55
CA ASN A 181 1.95 4.95 -4.40
C ASN A 181 1.29 6.00 -5.30
N VAL A 182 0.16 5.65 -5.93
CA VAL A 182 -0.58 6.60 -6.78
C VAL A 182 -1.07 7.78 -5.94
N MET A 183 -1.59 7.53 -4.74
CA MET A 183 -1.99 8.58 -3.81
C MET A 183 -0.79 9.44 -3.38
N ALA A 184 0.24 8.82 -2.81
CA ALA A 184 1.41 9.53 -2.28
C ALA A 184 2.10 10.36 -3.35
N GLY A 185 2.38 9.78 -4.51
CA GLY A 185 3.03 10.49 -5.60
C GLY A 185 2.19 11.62 -6.18
N SER A 186 0.85 11.52 -6.17
CA SER A 186 -0.02 12.63 -6.56
C SER A 186 -0.02 13.74 -5.51
N MET A 187 -0.18 13.38 -4.24
CA MET A 187 -0.23 14.34 -3.14
C MET A 187 1.08 15.11 -2.99
N TRP A 188 2.21 14.41 -2.88
CA TRP A 188 3.53 15.05 -2.76
C TRP A 188 3.98 15.70 -4.06
N GLY A 189 3.87 15.01 -5.20
CA GLY A 189 4.33 15.49 -6.49
C GLY A 189 3.58 16.71 -7.01
N ILE A 190 2.33 16.92 -6.65
CA ILE A 190 1.53 18.08 -7.09
C ILE A 190 1.49 19.14 -6.00
N THR A 191 1.04 18.79 -4.78
CA THR A 191 0.83 19.79 -3.72
C THR A 191 2.12 20.47 -3.34
N PHE A 192 3.16 19.70 -3.01
CA PHE A 192 4.41 20.25 -2.51
C PHE A 192 5.13 21.08 -3.57
N VAL A 193 5.17 20.59 -4.82
CA VAL A 193 5.82 21.30 -5.93
C VAL A 193 5.12 22.61 -6.25
N ILE A 194 3.78 22.65 -6.24
CA ILE A 194 3.04 23.91 -6.47
C ILE A 194 3.30 24.92 -5.35
N VAL A 195 3.30 24.47 -4.08
CA VAL A 195 3.56 25.35 -2.94
C VAL A 195 4.99 25.89 -2.97
N LEU A 196 5.97 25.05 -3.29
CA LEU A 196 7.35 25.47 -3.45
C LEU A 196 7.51 26.49 -4.60
N ALA A 197 6.85 26.25 -5.74
CA ALA A 197 6.81 27.21 -6.86
C ALA A 197 6.17 28.55 -6.45
N ARG A 198 5.14 28.52 -5.59
CA ARG A 198 4.51 29.73 -5.03
C ARG A 198 5.48 30.48 -4.12
N GLN A 199 6.15 29.84 -3.19
CA GLN A 199 7.14 30.45 -2.28
C GLN A 199 8.30 31.08 -3.06
N ARG A 200 8.77 30.42 -4.11
CA ARG A 200 9.83 30.93 -4.99
C ARG A 200 9.34 32.01 -5.98
N ARG A 201 8.07 32.46 -5.86
CA ARG A 201 7.42 33.43 -6.77
C ARG A 201 7.42 33.01 -8.25
N LEU A 202 7.65 31.75 -8.55
CA LEU A 202 7.65 31.21 -9.92
C LEU A 202 6.27 31.33 -10.58
N LEU A 203 5.18 31.16 -9.81
CA LEU A 203 3.82 31.31 -10.32
C LEU A 203 3.55 32.71 -10.89
N LYS A 204 4.11 33.77 -10.27
CA LYS A 204 4.01 35.15 -10.81
C LYS A 204 4.75 35.29 -12.12
N ARG A 205 5.92 34.67 -12.26
CA ARG A 205 6.68 34.69 -13.53
C ARG A 205 5.95 33.90 -14.62
N PHE A 206 5.34 32.78 -14.30
CA PHE A 206 4.52 32.03 -15.26
C PHE A 206 3.26 32.80 -15.67
N ALA A 207 2.62 33.52 -14.76
CA ALA A 207 1.47 34.37 -15.07
C ALA A 207 1.79 35.53 -16.03
N ALA A 208 3.06 35.95 -16.07
CA ALA A 208 3.55 36.99 -17.02
C ALA A 208 3.91 36.42 -18.41
N THR A 209 3.88 35.10 -18.60
CA THR A 209 4.10 34.45 -19.89
C THR A 209 2.76 34.27 -20.63
N PRO A 210 2.74 34.14 -21.98
CA PRO A 210 1.51 33.92 -22.76
C PRO A 210 0.92 32.52 -22.58
N MET A 211 1.33 31.79 -21.54
CA MET A 211 0.87 30.43 -21.21
C MET A 211 -0.52 30.46 -20.56
N ARG A 212 -1.41 29.57 -20.99
CA ARG A 212 -2.73 29.43 -20.38
C ARG A 212 -2.64 28.74 -19.02
N ARG A 213 -3.27 29.33 -17.99
CA ARG A 213 -3.29 28.78 -16.61
C ARG A 213 -3.68 27.31 -16.51
N PRO A 214 -4.69 26.80 -17.26
CA PRO A 214 -5.03 25.38 -17.25
C PRO A 214 -3.92 24.48 -17.77
N GLU A 215 -3.13 24.93 -18.75
CA GLU A 215 -2.02 24.15 -19.31
C GLU A 215 -0.94 23.85 -18.27
N TYR A 216 -0.68 24.81 -17.38
CA TYR A 216 0.24 24.63 -16.27
C TYR A 216 -0.23 23.53 -15.30
N LEU A 217 -1.49 23.57 -14.86
CA LEU A 217 -2.04 22.56 -13.95
C LEU A 217 -2.16 21.20 -14.63
N LEU A 218 -2.61 21.18 -15.89
CA LEU A 218 -2.73 19.96 -16.67
C LEU A 218 -1.39 19.25 -16.88
N SER A 219 -0.28 20.02 -17.00
CA SER A 219 1.06 19.43 -17.14
C SER A 219 1.47 18.56 -15.95
N PHE A 220 1.05 18.90 -14.72
CA PHE A 220 1.30 18.07 -13.54
C PHE A 220 0.49 16.78 -13.58
N ALA A 221 -0.81 16.89 -13.88
CA ALA A 221 -1.68 15.71 -13.98
C ALA A 221 -1.20 14.76 -15.08
N LEU A 222 -0.82 15.31 -16.24
CA LEU A 222 -0.32 14.52 -17.37
C LEU A 222 1.03 13.86 -17.07
N ALA A 223 1.96 14.60 -16.44
CA ALA A 223 3.23 14.03 -15.99
C ALA A 223 3.00 12.88 -15.01
N ARG A 224 2.04 13.04 -14.09
CA ARG A 224 1.70 11.98 -13.12
C ARG A 224 1.10 10.76 -13.81
N VAL A 225 0.19 10.96 -14.77
CA VAL A 225 -0.38 9.86 -15.59
C VAL A 225 0.72 9.07 -16.30
N VAL A 226 1.61 9.77 -17.02
CA VAL A 226 2.73 9.10 -17.71
C VAL A 226 3.60 8.34 -16.73
N PHE A 227 3.87 8.93 -15.58
CA PHE A 227 4.71 8.32 -14.55
C PHE A 227 4.07 7.06 -13.95
N VAL A 228 2.79 7.12 -13.61
CA VAL A 228 2.05 5.97 -13.07
C VAL A 228 2.02 4.82 -14.08
N LEU A 229 1.70 5.10 -15.33
CA LEU A 229 1.57 4.05 -16.36
C LEU A 229 2.91 3.47 -16.81
N CYS A 230 3.93 4.31 -16.97
CA CYS A 230 5.20 3.88 -17.55
C CYS A 230 6.22 3.43 -16.51
N VAL A 231 6.06 3.83 -15.24
CA VAL A 231 7.06 3.58 -14.20
C VAL A 231 6.45 2.88 -12.99
N ASP A 232 5.46 3.48 -12.31
CA ASP A 232 4.91 2.91 -11.06
C ASP A 232 4.31 1.51 -11.27
N LEU A 233 3.38 1.36 -12.21
CA LEU A 233 2.71 0.10 -12.47
C LEU A 233 3.67 -0.99 -12.95
N PRO A 234 4.51 -0.77 -14.00
CA PRO A 234 5.44 -1.80 -14.46
C PRO A 234 6.44 -2.22 -13.40
N LEU A 235 6.91 -1.26 -12.58
CA LEU A 235 7.89 -1.55 -11.55
C LEU A 235 7.28 -2.39 -10.41
N VAL A 236 6.19 -1.93 -9.81
CA VAL A 236 5.58 -2.60 -8.64
C VAL A 236 5.00 -3.96 -9.02
N LEU A 237 4.23 -4.02 -10.11
CA LEU A 237 3.64 -5.28 -10.57
C LEU A 237 4.67 -6.22 -11.17
N GLY A 238 5.63 -5.71 -11.94
CA GLY A 238 6.74 -6.49 -12.49
C GLY A 238 7.60 -7.09 -11.39
N PHE A 239 7.95 -6.31 -10.38
CA PHE A 239 8.68 -6.78 -9.22
C PHE A 239 7.91 -7.88 -8.46
N ALA A 240 6.61 -7.67 -8.18
CA ALA A 240 5.77 -8.64 -7.48
C ALA A 240 5.65 -9.95 -8.29
N ARG A 241 5.54 -9.85 -9.61
CA ARG A 241 5.50 -11.02 -10.51
C ARG A 241 6.80 -11.80 -10.50
N VAL A 242 7.95 -11.12 -10.59
CA VAL A 242 9.27 -11.77 -10.66
C VAL A 242 9.66 -12.34 -9.31
N THR A 243 9.46 -11.62 -8.22
CA THR A 243 9.95 -12.02 -6.88
C THR A 243 9.02 -13.02 -6.19
N PHE A 244 7.71 -12.82 -6.30
CA PHE A 244 6.72 -13.62 -5.58
C PHE A 244 5.85 -14.51 -6.49
N GLY A 245 6.09 -14.48 -7.81
CA GLY A 245 5.28 -15.23 -8.77
C GLY A 245 3.80 -14.82 -8.74
N MET A 246 3.52 -13.53 -8.44
CA MET A 246 2.15 -13.03 -8.33
C MET A 246 1.44 -13.09 -9.70
N PRO A 247 0.33 -13.83 -9.85
CA PRO A 247 -0.41 -13.84 -11.09
C PRO A 247 -1.23 -12.57 -11.25
N ILE A 248 -1.39 -12.10 -12.48
CA ILE A 248 -2.30 -11.01 -12.84
C ILE A 248 -3.38 -11.64 -13.72
N HIS A 249 -4.59 -11.83 -13.16
CA HIS A 249 -5.69 -12.50 -13.88
C HIS A 249 -6.45 -11.54 -14.82
N GLY A 250 -6.49 -10.26 -14.47
CA GLY A 250 -7.17 -9.24 -15.24
C GLY A 250 -6.34 -8.65 -16.38
N SER A 251 -6.99 -7.88 -17.24
CA SER A 251 -6.30 -7.20 -18.33
C SER A 251 -5.46 -6.02 -17.83
N LEU A 252 -4.27 -5.84 -18.38
CA LEU A 252 -3.42 -4.67 -18.07
C LEU A 252 -4.12 -3.35 -18.42
N ALA A 253 -5.02 -3.36 -19.40
CA ALA A 253 -5.82 -2.19 -19.73
C ALA A 253 -6.80 -1.82 -18.61
N ALA A 254 -7.40 -2.81 -17.93
CA ALA A 254 -8.26 -2.58 -16.77
C ALA A 254 -7.44 -2.04 -15.58
N VAL A 255 -6.27 -2.60 -15.31
CA VAL A 255 -5.34 -2.09 -14.29
C VAL A 255 -4.95 -0.63 -14.58
N ALA A 256 -4.61 -0.32 -15.83
CA ALA A 256 -4.28 1.03 -16.25
C ALA A 256 -5.48 1.99 -16.11
N ALA A 257 -6.69 1.57 -16.46
CA ALA A 257 -7.91 2.37 -16.30
C ALA A 257 -8.20 2.70 -14.82
N VAL A 258 -8.05 1.73 -13.91
CA VAL A 258 -8.19 1.95 -12.46
C VAL A 258 -7.12 2.91 -11.95
N ALA A 259 -5.87 2.73 -12.38
CA ALA A 259 -4.77 3.62 -12.00
C ALA A 259 -4.98 5.06 -12.50
N LEU A 260 -5.54 5.23 -13.69
CA LEU A 260 -5.91 6.54 -14.24
C LEU A 260 -7.02 7.20 -13.42
N ALA A 261 -8.07 6.45 -13.08
CA ALA A 261 -9.16 6.96 -12.23
C ALA A 261 -8.65 7.37 -10.84
N GLY A 262 -7.79 6.55 -10.22
CA GLY A 262 -7.12 6.89 -8.96
C GLY A 262 -6.23 8.12 -9.09
N THR A 263 -5.41 8.20 -10.15
CA THR A 263 -4.57 9.38 -10.43
C THR A 263 -5.41 10.64 -10.57
N PHE A 264 -6.56 10.57 -11.23
CA PHE A 264 -7.50 11.67 -11.35
C PHE A 264 -8.05 12.11 -9.99
N ALA A 265 -8.52 11.16 -9.17
CA ALA A 265 -9.05 11.42 -7.84
C ALA A 265 -8.00 12.10 -6.93
N PHE A 266 -6.80 11.53 -6.85
CA PHE A 266 -5.74 12.05 -5.97
C PHE A 266 -5.09 13.31 -6.50
N SER A 267 -5.05 13.53 -7.82
CA SER A 267 -4.64 14.82 -8.38
C SER A 267 -5.62 15.93 -8.02
N GLY A 268 -6.92 15.67 -8.05
CA GLY A 268 -7.94 16.61 -7.59
C GLY A 268 -7.74 17.00 -6.11
N LEU A 269 -7.55 16.00 -5.23
CA LEU A 269 -7.22 16.23 -3.81
C LEU A 269 -5.93 17.03 -3.63
N ALA A 270 -4.90 16.70 -4.39
CA ALA A 270 -3.62 17.39 -4.34
C ALA A 270 -3.76 18.86 -4.75
N PHE A 271 -4.50 19.18 -5.82
CA PHE A 271 -4.78 20.56 -6.21
C PHE A 271 -5.59 21.29 -5.14
N LEU A 272 -6.55 20.64 -4.50
CA LEU A 272 -7.31 21.22 -3.40
C LEU A 272 -6.40 21.58 -2.22
N CYS A 273 -5.52 20.68 -1.78
CA CYS A 273 -4.51 20.96 -0.75
C CYS A 273 -3.59 22.10 -1.17
N ALA A 274 -3.08 22.09 -2.41
CA ALA A 274 -2.22 23.15 -2.95
C ALA A 274 -2.91 24.52 -3.01
N SER A 275 -4.25 24.54 -3.20
CA SER A 275 -5.01 25.79 -3.22
C SER A 275 -5.02 26.50 -1.87
N ARG A 276 -4.91 25.75 -0.78
CA ARG A 276 -4.97 26.25 0.61
C ARG A 276 -3.59 26.47 1.22
N ALA A 277 -2.62 25.64 0.90
CA ALA A 277 -1.27 25.73 1.45
C ALA A 277 -0.51 26.95 0.92
N ARG A 278 0.03 27.75 1.85
CA ARG A 278 0.89 28.91 1.53
C ARG A 278 2.35 28.65 1.82
N THR A 279 2.64 27.78 2.80
CA THR A 279 4.00 27.42 3.20
C THR A 279 4.22 25.92 3.01
N SER A 280 5.47 25.50 2.97
CA SER A 280 5.85 24.07 2.88
C SER A 280 5.33 23.27 4.08
N GLU A 281 5.38 23.88 5.28
CA GLU A 281 4.92 23.24 6.53
C GLU A 281 3.40 23.00 6.47
N THR A 282 2.63 24.00 6.00
CA THR A 282 1.19 23.85 5.80
C THR A 282 0.87 22.78 4.75
N ALA A 283 1.67 22.70 3.68
CA ALA A 283 1.52 21.66 2.67
C ALA A 283 1.73 20.27 3.25
N VAL A 284 2.83 20.07 3.99
CA VAL A 284 3.12 18.81 4.68
C VAL A 284 2.00 18.43 5.65
N GLY A 285 1.54 19.39 6.45
CA GLY A 285 0.42 19.16 7.40
C GLY A 285 -0.87 18.71 6.70
N LEU A 286 -1.27 19.39 5.60
CA LEU A 286 -2.46 19.03 4.83
C LEU A 286 -2.32 17.68 4.12
N ILE A 287 -1.15 17.41 3.54
CA ILE A 287 -0.88 16.12 2.90
C ILE A 287 -1.04 15.00 3.93
N ASN A 288 -0.39 15.10 5.08
CA ASN A 288 -0.44 14.08 6.12
C ASN A 288 -1.84 13.95 6.73
N MET A 289 -2.56 15.06 6.93
CA MET A 289 -3.94 15.06 7.42
C MET A 289 -4.89 14.25 6.52
N VAL A 290 -4.63 14.23 5.20
CA VAL A 290 -5.43 13.46 4.24
C VAL A 290 -4.89 12.03 4.11
N MET A 291 -3.57 11.88 3.95
CA MET A 291 -2.97 10.58 3.64
C MET A 291 -2.99 9.60 4.82
N VAL A 292 -2.62 10.06 6.04
CA VAL A 292 -2.45 9.16 7.18
C VAL A 292 -3.75 8.44 7.55
N PRO A 293 -4.91 9.13 7.70
CA PRO A 293 -6.16 8.44 7.94
C PRO A 293 -6.56 7.50 6.80
N MET A 294 -6.37 7.90 5.56
CA MET A 294 -6.67 7.04 4.40
C MET A 294 -5.81 5.78 4.39
N MET A 295 -4.51 5.89 4.68
CA MET A 295 -3.60 4.73 4.76
C MET A 295 -4.02 3.75 5.86
N GLY A 296 -4.44 4.26 7.02
CA GLY A 296 -4.88 3.43 8.14
C GLY A 296 -6.21 2.71 7.86
N LEU A 297 -7.15 3.39 7.22
CA LEU A 297 -8.52 2.90 7.03
C LEU A 297 -8.73 2.12 5.72
N ALA A 298 -7.97 2.42 4.66
CA ALA A 298 -8.20 1.88 3.32
C ALA A 298 -7.79 0.42 3.11
N GLY A 299 -7.44 -0.30 4.17
CA GLY A 299 -7.18 -1.73 4.08
C GLY A 299 -5.94 -2.09 3.27
N ILE A 300 -4.87 -1.29 3.34
CA ILE A 300 -3.61 -1.60 2.64
C ILE A 300 -2.94 -2.79 3.30
N PHE A 301 -2.74 -2.71 4.61
CA PHE A 301 -1.99 -3.70 5.40
C PHE A 301 -2.89 -4.78 6.00
N PHE A 302 -4.10 -4.41 6.39
CA PHE A 302 -5.08 -5.31 7.01
C PHE A 302 -6.44 -5.13 6.34
N ALA A 303 -7.26 -6.18 6.33
CA ALA A 303 -8.61 -6.08 5.80
C ALA A 303 -9.44 -5.03 6.56
N SER A 304 -10.11 -4.17 5.83
CA SER A 304 -10.97 -3.13 6.41
C SER A 304 -12.16 -3.69 7.21
N SER A 305 -12.49 -4.96 7.02
CA SER A 305 -13.52 -5.70 7.79
C SER A 305 -13.24 -5.80 9.29
N HIS A 306 -12.01 -5.56 9.73
CA HIS A 306 -11.67 -5.55 11.17
C HIS A 306 -12.16 -4.28 11.90
N PHE A 307 -12.56 -3.24 11.15
CA PHE A 307 -13.10 -2.02 11.77
C PHE A 307 -14.60 -2.19 12.09
N PRO A 308 -15.09 -1.53 13.15
CA PRO A 308 -16.51 -1.57 13.54
C PRO A 308 -17.46 -1.20 12.38
N ASP A 309 -18.63 -1.82 12.33
CA ASP A 309 -19.62 -1.63 11.27
C ASP A 309 -20.03 -0.16 11.08
N ALA A 310 -20.05 0.63 12.15
CA ALA A 310 -20.36 2.05 12.12
C ALA A 310 -19.40 2.88 11.25
N VAL A 311 -18.15 2.42 11.08
CA VAL A 311 -17.10 3.13 10.31
C VAL A 311 -17.03 2.62 8.85
N GLN A 312 -17.60 1.44 8.57
CA GLN A 312 -17.54 0.81 7.25
C GLN A 312 -18.07 1.68 6.09
N PRO A 313 -19.20 2.42 6.23
CA PRO A 313 -19.67 3.30 5.16
C PRO A 313 -18.66 4.41 4.82
N LEU A 314 -18.01 4.97 5.84
CA LEU A 314 -16.97 5.99 5.65
C LEU A 314 -15.76 5.39 4.91
N ILE A 315 -15.31 4.21 5.33
CA ILE A 315 -14.17 3.53 4.70
C ILE A 315 -14.44 3.26 3.22
N ARG A 316 -15.63 2.76 2.88
CA ARG A 316 -16.04 2.50 1.50
C ARG A 316 -16.11 3.76 0.64
N ALA A 317 -16.45 4.90 1.23
CA ALA A 317 -16.51 6.17 0.53
C ALA A 317 -15.12 6.80 0.27
N LEU A 318 -14.06 6.31 0.90
CA LEU A 318 -12.70 6.82 0.70
C LEU A 318 -12.15 6.46 -0.68
N PRO A 319 -11.53 7.41 -1.40
CA PRO A 319 -10.99 7.13 -2.73
C PRO A 319 -9.89 6.08 -2.73
N LEU A 320 -9.09 5.98 -1.66
CA LEU A 320 -8.06 4.96 -1.56
C LEU A 320 -8.64 3.57 -1.36
N SER A 321 -9.73 3.44 -0.60
CA SER A 321 -10.44 2.17 -0.42
C SER A 321 -11.04 1.68 -1.73
N ALA A 322 -11.73 2.56 -2.46
CA ALA A 322 -12.30 2.26 -3.77
C ALA A 322 -11.22 1.85 -4.79
N MET A 323 -10.09 2.58 -4.82
CA MET A 323 -8.98 2.22 -5.70
C MET A 323 -8.37 0.86 -5.36
N ASN A 324 -8.15 0.57 -4.07
CA ASN A 324 -7.58 -0.71 -3.63
C ASN A 324 -8.54 -1.87 -3.90
N ALA A 325 -9.86 -1.68 -3.72
CA ALA A 325 -10.87 -2.67 -4.07
C ALA A 325 -10.86 -2.98 -5.57
N CYS A 326 -10.88 -1.95 -6.43
CA CYS A 326 -10.76 -2.11 -7.87
C CYS A 326 -9.47 -2.83 -8.28
N MET A 327 -8.32 -2.43 -7.72
CA MET A 327 -7.03 -3.06 -8.04
C MET A 327 -7.02 -4.55 -7.66
N ARG A 328 -7.55 -4.91 -6.50
CA ARG A 328 -7.65 -6.32 -6.07
C ARG A 328 -8.58 -7.10 -6.96
N ALA A 329 -9.77 -6.58 -7.24
CA ALA A 329 -10.74 -7.24 -8.11
C ALA A 329 -10.17 -7.51 -9.52
N VAL A 330 -9.44 -6.53 -10.10
CA VAL A 330 -8.81 -6.74 -11.41
C VAL A 330 -7.64 -7.70 -11.33
N ILE A 331 -6.70 -7.47 -10.41
CA ILE A 331 -5.45 -8.22 -10.39
C ILE A 331 -5.66 -9.66 -9.92
N ASN A 332 -6.42 -9.87 -8.84
CA ASN A 332 -6.58 -11.17 -8.20
C ASN A 332 -7.75 -11.98 -8.78
N GLU A 333 -8.85 -11.31 -9.12
CA GLU A 333 -10.10 -11.97 -9.54
C GLU A 333 -10.35 -11.88 -11.06
N GLY A 334 -9.59 -11.02 -11.77
CA GLY A 334 -9.79 -10.80 -13.21
C GLY A 334 -11.10 -10.09 -13.55
N ALA A 335 -11.67 -9.33 -12.60
CA ALA A 335 -12.96 -8.68 -12.75
C ALA A 335 -13.00 -7.72 -13.97
N PRO A 336 -14.08 -7.72 -14.76
CA PRO A 336 -14.24 -6.78 -15.86
C PRO A 336 -14.53 -5.36 -15.37
N LEU A 337 -14.17 -4.34 -16.15
CA LEU A 337 -14.39 -2.94 -15.80
C LEU A 337 -15.85 -2.60 -15.45
N SER A 338 -16.81 -3.31 -16.04
CA SER A 338 -18.24 -3.12 -15.76
C SER A 338 -18.61 -3.43 -14.30
N ALA A 339 -17.94 -4.40 -13.69
CA ALA A 339 -18.15 -4.74 -12.27
C ALA A 339 -17.59 -3.68 -11.31
N LEU A 340 -16.66 -2.85 -11.79
CA LEU A 340 -15.96 -1.83 -10.98
C LEU A 340 -16.62 -0.45 -11.05
N LEU A 341 -17.70 -0.29 -11.80
CA LEU A 341 -18.37 1.00 -12.02
C LEU A 341 -18.71 1.75 -10.71
N PRO A 342 -19.20 1.11 -9.63
CA PRO A 342 -19.49 1.82 -8.38
C PRO A 342 -18.25 2.46 -7.76
N ASP A 343 -17.14 1.73 -7.68
CA ASP A 343 -15.90 2.23 -7.09
C ASP A 343 -15.22 3.26 -8.01
N LEU A 344 -15.28 3.07 -9.32
CA LEU A 344 -14.82 4.05 -10.30
C LEU A 344 -15.64 5.35 -10.23
N ALA A 345 -16.94 5.26 -9.96
CA ALA A 345 -17.79 6.44 -9.72
C ALA A 345 -17.38 7.20 -8.46
N ILE A 346 -16.98 6.50 -7.37
CA ILE A 346 -16.41 7.13 -6.17
C ILE A 346 -15.15 7.92 -6.55
N LEU A 347 -14.22 7.29 -7.27
CA LEU A 347 -12.99 7.95 -7.73
C LEU A 347 -13.27 9.16 -8.62
N GLY A 348 -14.20 9.02 -9.58
CA GLY A 348 -14.62 10.11 -10.46
C GLY A 348 -15.25 11.27 -9.70
N THR A 349 -16.09 10.97 -8.72
CA THR A 349 -16.75 11.98 -7.87
C THR A 349 -15.73 12.75 -7.03
N TRP A 350 -14.81 12.06 -6.35
CA TRP A 350 -13.74 12.70 -5.58
C TRP A 350 -12.86 13.59 -6.47
N GLY A 351 -12.42 13.07 -7.62
CA GLY A 351 -11.60 13.83 -8.55
C GLY A 351 -12.30 15.09 -9.03
N SER A 352 -13.53 14.95 -9.51
CA SER A 352 -14.32 16.06 -10.08
C SER A 352 -14.67 17.11 -9.02
N ALA A 353 -15.14 16.69 -7.83
CA ALA A 353 -15.49 17.59 -6.75
C ALA A 353 -14.29 18.36 -6.22
N CYS A 354 -13.18 17.66 -5.95
CA CYS A 354 -11.96 18.29 -5.46
C CYS A 354 -11.33 19.22 -6.51
N PHE A 355 -11.35 18.83 -7.78
CA PHE A 355 -10.83 19.68 -8.86
C PHE A 355 -11.68 20.95 -9.05
N ALA A 356 -13.02 20.82 -9.06
CA ALA A 356 -13.92 21.95 -9.15
C ALA A 356 -13.74 22.92 -7.97
N LEU A 357 -13.60 22.38 -6.76
CA LEU A 357 -13.35 23.18 -5.57
C LEU A 357 -11.96 23.82 -5.59
N ALA A 358 -10.94 23.09 -6.05
CA ALA A 358 -9.59 23.61 -6.21
C ALA A 358 -9.56 24.80 -7.17
N VAL A 359 -10.20 24.70 -8.35
CA VAL A 359 -10.27 25.80 -9.32
C VAL A 359 -10.91 27.06 -8.73
N ARG A 360 -11.98 26.90 -7.94
CA ARG A 360 -12.65 28.04 -7.25
C ARG A 360 -11.79 28.67 -6.17
N LEU A 361 -11.00 27.89 -5.47
CA LEU A 361 -10.19 28.33 -4.32
C LEU A 361 -8.75 28.71 -4.69
N PHE A 362 -8.30 28.39 -5.90
CA PHE A 362 -6.90 28.57 -6.31
C PHE A 362 -6.55 30.05 -6.46
N ARG A 363 -5.62 30.50 -5.64
CA ARG A 363 -5.07 31.87 -5.71
C ARG A 363 -3.71 31.84 -6.39
N TRP A 364 -3.55 32.64 -7.43
CA TRP A 364 -2.30 32.78 -8.22
C TRP A 364 -1.30 33.77 -7.60
N THR A 365 -1.62 34.29 -6.43
CA THR A 365 -0.83 35.29 -5.69
C THR A 365 0.05 34.63 -4.66
#